data_baf812c726838bfece51b16f5b7496ad
#
_entry.id   baf812c726838bfece51b16f5b7496ad
#
_cell.length_a   1.000
_cell.length_b   1.000
_cell.length_c   1.000
_cell.angle_alpha   90.00
_cell.angle_beta   90.00
_cell.angle_gamma   90.00
#
_symmetry.space_group_name_H-M   'P 1'
#
loop_
_entity.id
_entity.type
_entity.pdbx_description
1 polymer ?
#
loop_
_entity_poly.entity_id
_entity_poly.type
_entity_poly.pdbx_seq_one_letter_code
_entity_poly.pdbx_strand_id
1 'polypeptide(L)'
;MGSAGLIQIKRRIKSVESTRKITKAMNVVATSKLRKVRKELNGNEDYYSLCEEIVYNLVSSLPEDYENLFFKKSSDDLDKLYIVMTSDTGLCGGFNGNVVNGLNEAIKDKASARIVVVGSKGISYVKKCGLNSVKEYVEIPDLPTIKEVRAIYDDAVFMFKNREVGEVNLVFTEFISPIKQEVKIEKLFPLEINSESSNEFLIEPSLEEVLSSSLDIYLKCKIRRAMLHSKVSEQSARMTAMDSATQNANDILKALNLKYNRIRQGMITQEISEIVGGAEAQK
;
A
#
# COMPACT_ATOMS: atom_id res chain seq x y z
N MET A 1 22.66 28.81 35.07
CA MET A 1 21.63 28.36 34.11
C MET A 1 22.20 27.85 32.77
N GLY A 2 23.35 28.32 32.29
CA GLY A 2 23.91 27.93 30.96
C GLY A 2 24.32 26.46 30.82
N SER A 3 24.94 25.85 31.83
CA SER A 3 25.44 24.46 31.77
C SER A 3 24.33 23.42 31.57
N ALA A 4 23.21 23.55 32.29
CA ALA A 4 22.08 22.63 32.14
C ALA A 4 21.44 22.70 30.74
N GLY A 5 21.33 23.93 30.17
CA GLY A 5 20.80 24.13 28.80
C GLY A 5 21.70 23.53 27.72
N LEU A 6 23.02 23.61 27.91
CA LEU A 6 23.99 23.04 26.97
C LEU A 6 23.96 21.51 26.95
N ILE A 7 23.82 20.88 28.12
CA ILE A 7 23.65 19.43 28.26
C ILE A 7 22.36 18.94 27.55
N GLN A 8 21.26 19.67 27.77
CA GLN A 8 19.96 19.34 27.14
C GLN A 8 20.03 19.41 25.61
N ILE A 9 20.65 20.47 25.05
CA ILE A 9 20.82 20.61 23.60
C ILE A 9 21.69 19.48 23.04
N LYS A 10 22.81 19.16 23.73
CA LYS A 10 23.69 18.06 23.32
C LYS A 10 22.95 16.70 23.28
N ARG A 11 22.11 16.44 24.29
CA ARG A 11 21.25 15.23 24.27
C ARG A 11 20.29 15.23 23.10
N ARG A 12 19.67 16.37 22.78
CA ARG A 12 18.73 16.50 21.64
C ARG A 12 19.45 16.33 20.31
N ILE A 13 20.64 16.86 20.13
CA ILE A 13 21.49 16.64 18.95
C ILE A 13 21.70 15.12 18.76
N LYS A 14 22.14 14.42 19.80
CA LYS A 14 22.40 12.97 19.74
C LYS A 14 21.14 12.17 19.38
N SER A 15 19.98 12.55 19.93
CA SER A 15 18.68 11.90 19.61
C SER A 15 18.32 12.11 18.15
N VAL A 16 18.40 13.34 17.62
CA VAL A 16 18.05 13.64 16.22
C VAL A 16 19.05 12.99 15.26
N GLU A 17 20.34 12.91 15.60
CA GLU A 17 21.33 12.16 14.82
C GLU A 17 20.98 10.68 14.71
N SER A 18 20.55 10.07 15.82
CA SER A 18 20.10 8.67 15.81
C SER A 18 18.87 8.48 14.92
N THR A 19 17.87 9.35 15.04
CA THR A 19 16.68 9.34 14.18
C THR A 19 17.07 9.46 12.71
N ARG A 20 17.94 10.41 12.35
CA ARG A 20 18.46 10.59 10.99
C ARG A 20 19.13 9.33 10.43
N LYS A 21 19.93 8.64 11.24
CA LYS A 21 20.59 7.39 10.84
C LYS A 21 19.55 6.30 10.54
N ILE A 22 18.53 6.20 11.39
CA ILE A 22 17.44 5.21 11.23
C ILE A 22 16.63 5.52 9.95
N THR A 23 16.18 6.76 9.76
CA THR A 23 15.38 7.12 8.57
C THR A 23 16.16 6.92 7.29
N LYS A 24 17.47 7.25 7.27
CA LYS A 24 18.35 6.99 6.13
C LYS A 24 18.50 5.50 5.84
N ALA A 25 18.68 4.67 6.86
CA ALA A 25 18.75 3.21 6.67
C ALA A 25 17.43 2.65 6.15
N MET A 26 16.29 3.11 6.69
CA MET A 26 14.96 2.69 6.20
C MET A 26 14.71 3.11 4.75
N ASN A 27 15.17 4.29 4.32
CA ASN A 27 15.10 4.74 2.93
C ASN A 27 15.84 3.75 2.01
N VAL A 28 17.06 3.36 2.38
CA VAL A 28 17.87 2.39 1.60
C VAL A 28 17.17 1.03 1.49
N VAL A 29 16.61 0.55 2.60
CA VAL A 29 15.85 -0.73 2.60
C VAL A 29 14.62 -0.62 1.72
N ALA A 30 13.82 0.45 1.84
CA ALA A 30 12.63 0.67 1.02
C ALA A 30 12.98 0.75 -0.47
N THR A 31 14.08 1.43 -0.83
CA THR A 31 14.58 1.52 -2.21
C THR A 31 14.94 0.14 -2.76
N SER A 32 15.62 -0.70 -1.96
CA SER A 32 15.99 -2.06 -2.36
C SER A 32 14.74 -2.94 -2.60
N LYS A 33 13.77 -2.87 -1.67
CA LYS A 33 12.49 -3.60 -1.78
C LYS A 33 11.68 -3.11 -2.99
N LEU A 34 11.58 -1.80 -3.19
CA LEU A 34 10.92 -1.19 -4.35
C LEU A 34 11.43 -1.75 -5.67
N ARG A 35 12.76 -1.84 -5.83
CA ARG A 35 13.37 -2.38 -7.06
C ARG A 35 12.97 -3.84 -7.31
N LYS A 36 12.95 -4.67 -6.25
CA LYS A 36 12.58 -6.09 -6.36
C LYS A 36 11.11 -6.26 -6.74
N VAL A 37 10.22 -5.57 -6.02
CA VAL A 37 8.77 -5.69 -6.26
C VAL A 37 8.39 -5.11 -7.63
N ARG A 38 9.02 -3.99 -8.05
CA ARG A 38 8.79 -3.40 -9.36
C ARG A 38 9.19 -4.32 -10.52
N LYS A 39 10.31 -5.05 -10.37
CA LYS A 39 10.70 -6.05 -11.38
C LYS A 39 9.66 -7.15 -11.49
N GLU A 40 9.14 -7.62 -10.38
CA GLU A 40 8.08 -8.65 -10.34
C GLU A 40 6.76 -8.14 -10.90
N LEU A 41 6.39 -6.87 -10.61
CA LEU A 41 5.21 -6.24 -11.17
C LEU A 41 5.28 -6.20 -12.71
N ASN A 42 6.39 -5.76 -13.28
CA ASN A 42 6.55 -5.70 -14.74
C ASN A 42 6.37 -7.08 -15.39
N GLY A 43 7.01 -8.12 -14.84
CA GLY A 43 6.82 -9.49 -15.35
C GLY A 43 5.40 -10.02 -15.16
N ASN A 44 4.70 -9.58 -14.11
CA ASN A 44 3.30 -9.94 -13.90
C ASN A 44 2.34 -9.19 -14.84
N GLU A 45 2.64 -7.95 -15.22
CA GLU A 45 1.84 -7.19 -16.20
C GLU A 45 1.83 -7.88 -17.57
N ASP A 46 2.98 -8.33 -18.04
CA ASP A 46 3.08 -9.06 -19.31
C ASP A 46 2.24 -10.36 -19.27
N TYR A 47 2.33 -11.11 -18.15
CA TYR A 47 1.57 -12.31 -17.96
C TYR A 47 0.06 -12.05 -17.82
N TYR A 48 -0.33 -11.00 -17.08
CA TYR A 48 -1.72 -10.57 -16.92
C TYR A 48 -2.35 -10.22 -18.27
N SER A 49 -1.66 -9.45 -19.10
CA SER A 49 -2.15 -9.05 -20.43
C SER A 49 -2.43 -10.25 -21.32
N LEU A 50 -1.55 -11.28 -21.29
CA LEU A 50 -1.78 -12.52 -22.04
C LEU A 50 -2.98 -13.31 -21.50
N CYS A 51 -3.13 -13.41 -20.18
CA CYS A 51 -4.29 -14.07 -19.57
C CYS A 51 -5.60 -13.34 -19.91
N GLU A 52 -5.58 -12.01 -19.88
CA GLU A 52 -6.73 -11.16 -20.22
C GLU A 52 -7.14 -11.36 -21.70
N GLU A 53 -6.17 -11.36 -22.61
CA GLU A 53 -6.40 -11.62 -24.04
C GLU A 53 -7.01 -13.01 -24.28
N ILE A 54 -6.48 -14.05 -23.63
CA ILE A 54 -7.02 -15.41 -23.73
C ILE A 54 -8.47 -15.47 -23.25
N VAL A 55 -8.74 -14.91 -22.05
CA VAL A 55 -10.10 -14.92 -21.51
C VAL A 55 -11.05 -14.11 -22.38
N TYR A 56 -10.62 -12.94 -22.88
CA TYR A 56 -11.41 -12.12 -23.78
C TYR A 56 -11.80 -12.89 -25.06
N ASN A 57 -10.85 -13.58 -25.69
CA ASN A 57 -11.09 -14.39 -26.90
C ASN A 57 -12.05 -15.57 -26.63
N LEU A 58 -11.88 -16.25 -25.48
CA LEU A 58 -12.78 -17.34 -25.10
C LEU A 58 -14.21 -16.84 -24.83
N VAL A 59 -14.34 -15.72 -24.13
CA VAL A 59 -15.64 -15.11 -23.80
C VAL A 59 -16.35 -14.62 -25.06
N SER A 60 -15.62 -14.06 -26.02
CA SER A 60 -16.18 -13.64 -27.31
C SER A 60 -16.72 -14.80 -28.17
N SER A 61 -16.28 -16.02 -27.87
CA SER A 61 -16.74 -17.25 -28.55
C SER A 61 -17.94 -17.93 -27.86
N LEU A 62 -18.42 -17.36 -26.74
CA LEU A 62 -19.55 -17.92 -26.01
C LEU A 62 -20.86 -17.60 -26.68
N PRO A 63 -21.85 -18.51 -26.62
CA PRO A 63 -23.23 -18.22 -26.98
C PRO A 63 -23.82 -17.09 -26.12
N GLU A 64 -24.73 -16.28 -26.66
CA GLU A 64 -25.39 -15.17 -25.94
C GLU A 64 -26.16 -15.63 -24.69
N ASP A 65 -26.61 -16.86 -24.66
CA ASP A 65 -27.34 -17.49 -23.56
C ASP A 65 -26.45 -18.29 -22.60
N TYR A 66 -25.12 -18.18 -22.73
CA TYR A 66 -24.20 -18.90 -21.86
C TYR A 66 -24.26 -18.41 -20.42
N GLU A 67 -24.73 -19.25 -19.52
CA GLU A 67 -24.80 -18.99 -18.09
C GLU A 67 -23.55 -19.50 -17.37
N ASN A 68 -22.79 -18.59 -16.80
CA ASN A 68 -21.70 -18.91 -15.89
C ASN A 68 -21.77 -17.99 -14.66
N LEU A 69 -21.33 -18.50 -13.52
CA LEU A 69 -21.36 -17.79 -12.25
C LEU A 69 -20.63 -16.44 -12.30
N PHE A 70 -19.49 -16.39 -12.98
CA PHE A 70 -18.63 -15.19 -13.05
C PHE A 70 -19.11 -14.12 -14.02
N PHE A 71 -20.11 -14.43 -14.87
CA PHE A 71 -20.71 -13.48 -15.82
C PHE A 71 -22.13 -13.06 -15.44
N LYS A 72 -22.70 -13.72 -14.44
CA LYS A 72 -24.08 -13.43 -14.03
C LYS A 72 -24.15 -12.04 -13.40
N LYS A 73 -24.95 -11.16 -14.01
CA LYS A 73 -25.20 -9.81 -13.48
C LYS A 73 -25.60 -9.89 -12.00
N SER A 74 -24.91 -9.16 -11.16
CA SER A 74 -25.24 -9.03 -9.74
C SER A 74 -26.70 -8.59 -9.59
N SER A 75 -27.42 -9.18 -8.65
CA SER A 75 -28.66 -8.56 -8.16
C SER A 75 -28.23 -7.38 -7.27
N ASP A 76 -28.74 -6.19 -7.56
CA ASP A 76 -28.43 -4.94 -6.81
C ASP A 76 -28.77 -5.05 -5.30
N ASP A 77 -29.49 -6.10 -4.90
CA ASP A 77 -29.94 -6.36 -3.51
C ASP A 77 -28.89 -7.07 -2.65
N LEU A 78 -27.77 -7.55 -3.20
CA LEU A 78 -26.74 -8.26 -2.45
C LEU A 78 -25.60 -7.33 -2.02
N ASP A 79 -24.97 -7.65 -0.87
CA ASP A 79 -23.82 -6.96 -0.35
C ASP A 79 -22.66 -6.95 -1.35
N LYS A 80 -21.81 -5.92 -1.28
CA LYS A 80 -20.58 -5.82 -2.08
C LYS A 80 -19.36 -6.13 -1.22
N LEU A 81 -18.49 -6.98 -1.73
CA LEU A 81 -17.20 -7.27 -1.10
C LEU A 81 -16.12 -6.32 -1.62
N TYR A 82 -15.38 -5.71 -0.69
CA TYR A 82 -14.22 -4.90 -0.99
C TYR A 82 -12.97 -5.52 -0.36
N ILE A 83 -12.02 -5.95 -1.19
CA ILE A 83 -10.72 -6.46 -0.76
C ILE A 83 -9.74 -5.30 -0.76
N VAL A 84 -9.41 -4.80 0.42
CA VAL A 84 -8.65 -3.55 0.61
C VAL A 84 -7.19 -3.87 0.88
N MET A 85 -6.31 -3.44 -0.02
CA MET A 85 -4.88 -3.72 0.05
C MET A 85 -4.13 -2.58 0.74
N THR A 86 -3.62 -2.86 1.94
CA THR A 86 -2.87 -1.92 2.79
C THR A 86 -1.53 -2.53 3.20
N SER A 87 -0.75 -1.83 4.02
CA SER A 87 0.53 -2.29 4.51
C SER A 87 0.45 -3.01 5.86
N ASP A 88 1.40 -3.90 6.12
CA ASP A 88 1.61 -4.47 7.46
C ASP A 88 2.44 -3.54 8.36
N THR A 89 3.34 -2.75 7.77
CA THR A 89 4.22 -1.84 8.52
C THR A 89 3.90 -0.39 8.22
N GLY A 90 4.07 0.49 9.21
CA GLY A 90 3.85 1.92 9.07
C GLY A 90 4.99 2.67 8.35
N LEU A 91 5.04 3.96 8.56
CA LEU A 91 6.04 4.89 8.02
C LEU A 91 6.04 5.00 6.48
N CYS A 92 4.91 4.75 5.87
CA CYS A 92 4.65 4.87 4.42
C CYS A 92 3.83 6.15 4.07
N GLY A 93 4.02 7.22 4.80
CA GLY A 93 3.32 8.48 4.57
C GLY A 93 1.79 8.32 4.62
N GLY A 94 1.09 8.88 3.65
CA GLY A 94 -0.37 8.82 3.53
C GLY A 94 -0.93 7.55 2.89
N PHE A 95 -0.10 6.59 2.48
CA PHE A 95 -0.49 5.41 1.69
C PHE A 95 -1.75 4.70 2.23
N ASN A 96 -1.73 4.25 3.49
CA ASN A 96 -2.87 3.53 4.07
C ASN A 96 -4.12 4.40 4.22
N GLY A 97 -3.93 5.67 4.59
CA GLY A 97 -5.03 6.62 4.72
C GLY A 97 -5.73 6.87 3.39
N ASN A 98 -4.96 7.06 2.33
CA ASN A 98 -5.49 7.32 0.99
C ASN A 98 -6.32 6.13 0.47
N VAL A 99 -5.84 4.89 0.63
CA VAL A 99 -6.58 3.69 0.21
C VAL A 99 -7.91 3.59 0.93
N VAL A 100 -7.92 3.76 2.26
CA VAL A 100 -9.16 3.64 3.04
C VAL A 100 -10.10 4.83 2.81
N ASN A 101 -9.58 6.03 2.55
CA ASN A 101 -10.41 7.17 2.16
C ASN A 101 -11.07 6.91 0.80
N GLY A 102 -10.33 6.45 -0.20
CA GLY A 102 -10.89 6.07 -1.50
C GLY A 102 -11.96 4.97 -1.40
N LEU A 103 -11.73 3.98 -0.53
CA LEU A 103 -12.76 2.99 -0.20
C LEU A 103 -14.02 3.66 0.38
N ASN A 104 -13.86 4.53 1.38
CA ASN A 104 -14.99 5.16 2.06
C ASN A 104 -15.80 6.10 1.14
N GLU A 105 -15.14 6.74 0.17
CA GLU A 105 -15.80 7.54 -0.87
C GLU A 105 -16.61 6.69 -1.87
N ALA A 106 -16.15 5.48 -2.15
CA ALA A 106 -16.80 4.56 -3.08
C ALA A 106 -18.00 3.82 -2.47
N ILE A 107 -17.99 3.62 -1.16
CA ILE A 107 -19.09 2.95 -0.46
C ILE A 107 -20.26 3.92 -0.29
N LYS A 108 -21.36 3.65 -0.99
CA LYS A 108 -22.60 4.44 -0.87
C LYS A 108 -23.38 4.09 0.41
N ASP A 109 -23.46 2.79 0.71
CA ASP A 109 -24.12 2.28 1.91
C ASP A 109 -23.16 1.36 2.67
N LYS A 110 -22.85 1.74 3.91
CA LYS A 110 -21.93 0.99 4.78
C LYS A 110 -22.55 -0.31 5.30
N ALA A 111 -23.87 -0.41 5.33
CA ALA A 111 -24.55 -1.62 5.81
C ALA A 111 -24.44 -2.77 4.80
N SER A 112 -24.38 -2.46 3.50
CA SER A 112 -24.25 -3.42 2.40
C SER A 112 -22.81 -3.66 1.96
N ALA A 113 -21.81 -3.13 2.70
CA ALA A 113 -20.41 -3.28 2.36
C ALA A 113 -19.72 -4.30 3.29
N ARG A 114 -19.17 -5.37 2.72
CA ARG A 114 -18.30 -6.33 3.42
C ARG A 114 -16.85 -6.03 3.08
N ILE A 115 -15.99 -6.00 4.10
CA ILE A 115 -14.61 -5.59 3.93
C ILE A 115 -13.68 -6.74 4.30
N VAL A 116 -12.81 -7.10 3.37
CA VAL A 116 -11.64 -7.95 3.61
C VAL A 116 -10.41 -7.05 3.61
N VAL A 117 -9.62 -7.08 4.67
CA VAL A 117 -8.43 -6.25 4.81
C VAL A 117 -7.18 -7.08 4.59
N VAL A 118 -6.33 -6.64 3.69
CA VAL A 118 -4.99 -7.18 3.46
C VAL A 118 -3.97 -6.17 4.02
N GLY A 119 -3.21 -6.58 5.03
CA GLY A 119 -2.27 -5.71 5.74
C GLY A 119 -2.80 -5.18 7.09
N SER A 120 -2.04 -5.39 8.15
CA SER A 120 -2.44 -5.12 9.54
C SER A 120 -2.76 -3.64 9.81
N LYS A 121 -2.12 -2.70 9.10
CA LYS A 121 -2.37 -1.26 9.30
C LYS A 121 -3.75 -0.84 8.80
N GLY A 122 -4.27 -1.46 7.74
CA GLY A 122 -5.61 -1.19 7.22
C GLY A 122 -6.71 -1.40 8.23
N ILE A 123 -6.60 -2.40 9.11
CA ILE A 123 -7.61 -2.74 10.11
C ILE A 123 -7.98 -1.53 10.97
N SER A 124 -6.97 -0.81 11.47
CA SER A 124 -7.19 0.37 12.31
C SER A 124 -7.81 1.55 11.55
N TYR A 125 -7.48 1.71 10.26
CA TYR A 125 -8.05 2.77 9.42
C TYR A 125 -9.50 2.45 9.04
N VAL A 126 -9.79 1.20 8.66
CA VAL A 126 -11.16 0.73 8.34
C VAL A 126 -12.09 0.92 9.54
N LYS A 127 -11.65 0.51 10.75
CA LYS A 127 -12.39 0.75 12.01
C LYS A 127 -12.68 2.23 12.26
N LYS A 128 -11.73 3.12 12.01
CA LYS A 128 -11.93 4.58 12.19
C LYS A 128 -12.97 5.14 11.24
N CYS A 129 -13.18 4.55 10.09
CA CYS A 129 -14.22 4.93 9.14
C CYS A 129 -15.61 4.34 9.51
N GLY A 130 -15.73 3.63 10.63
CA GLY A 130 -16.97 2.98 11.04
C GLY A 130 -17.33 1.75 10.21
N LEU A 131 -16.32 1.12 9.59
CA LEU A 131 -16.46 -0.12 8.83
C LEU A 131 -15.85 -1.28 9.63
N ASN A 132 -16.38 -2.49 9.45
CA ASN A 132 -15.87 -3.69 10.09
C ASN A 132 -15.32 -4.65 9.04
N SER A 133 -14.14 -5.22 9.31
CA SER A 133 -13.57 -6.29 8.49
C SER A 133 -14.26 -7.62 8.81
N VAL A 134 -14.66 -8.37 7.76
CA VAL A 134 -15.17 -9.74 7.88
C VAL A 134 -14.03 -10.74 7.90
N LYS A 135 -12.90 -10.41 7.27
CA LYS A 135 -11.68 -11.22 7.27
C LYS A 135 -10.43 -10.34 7.12
N GLU A 136 -9.32 -10.81 7.68
CA GLU A 136 -8.07 -10.07 7.72
C GLU A 136 -6.92 -10.99 7.30
N TYR A 137 -6.07 -10.50 6.38
CA TYR A 137 -4.84 -11.16 5.95
C TYR A 137 -3.67 -10.28 6.35
N VAL A 138 -2.82 -10.80 7.21
CA VAL A 138 -1.66 -10.08 7.76
C VAL A 138 -0.37 -10.80 7.41
N GLU A 139 0.76 -10.11 7.57
CA GLU A 139 2.10 -10.65 7.31
C GLU A 139 2.30 -11.10 5.86
N ILE A 140 1.66 -10.41 4.92
CA ILE A 140 1.83 -10.69 3.50
C ILE A 140 3.25 -10.32 3.06
N PRO A 141 4.01 -11.26 2.45
CA PRO A 141 5.37 -10.99 2.00
C PRO A 141 5.44 -9.85 0.97
N ASP A 142 6.61 -9.21 0.85
CA ASP A 142 6.82 -8.15 -0.14
C ASP A 142 6.59 -8.65 -1.58
N LEU A 143 6.88 -9.93 -1.84
CA LEU A 143 6.57 -10.62 -3.09
C LEU A 143 5.48 -11.67 -2.82
N PRO A 144 4.20 -11.33 -3.04
CA PRO A 144 3.10 -12.26 -2.83
C PRO A 144 3.23 -13.50 -3.73
N THR A 145 3.13 -14.67 -3.10
CA THR A 145 3.17 -15.96 -3.81
C THR A 145 1.75 -16.40 -4.17
N ILE A 146 1.67 -17.48 -4.93
CA ILE A 146 0.36 -18.07 -5.31
C ILE A 146 -0.43 -18.52 -4.07
N LYS A 147 0.23 -18.80 -2.93
CA LYS A 147 -0.42 -19.22 -1.70
C LYS A 147 -1.32 -18.12 -1.12
N GLU A 148 -0.77 -16.90 -0.98
CA GLU A 148 -1.50 -15.76 -0.44
C GLU A 148 -2.61 -15.33 -1.40
N VAL A 149 -2.32 -15.31 -2.71
CA VAL A 149 -3.30 -15.00 -3.76
C VAL A 149 -4.46 -15.98 -3.72
N ARG A 150 -4.15 -17.29 -3.64
CA ARG A 150 -5.17 -18.34 -3.61
C ARG A 150 -6.06 -18.25 -2.38
N ALA A 151 -5.50 -17.98 -1.20
CA ALA A 151 -6.28 -17.83 0.01
C ALA A 151 -7.33 -16.69 -0.12
N ILE A 152 -6.93 -15.55 -0.67
CA ILE A 152 -7.83 -14.41 -0.89
C ILE A 152 -8.89 -14.75 -1.96
N TYR A 153 -8.46 -15.39 -3.04
CA TYR A 153 -9.33 -15.79 -4.13
C TYR A 153 -10.39 -16.80 -3.69
N ASP A 154 -9.98 -17.87 -3.00
CA ASP A 154 -10.87 -18.93 -2.54
C ASP A 154 -11.98 -18.38 -1.62
N ASP A 155 -11.63 -17.47 -0.70
CA ASP A 155 -12.61 -16.82 0.17
C ASP A 155 -13.57 -15.91 -0.62
N ALA A 156 -13.06 -15.13 -1.55
CA ALA A 156 -13.89 -14.24 -2.37
C ALA A 156 -14.87 -15.04 -3.23
N VAL A 157 -14.41 -16.14 -3.84
CA VAL A 157 -15.25 -17.05 -4.62
C VAL A 157 -16.27 -17.77 -3.75
N PHE A 158 -15.89 -18.18 -2.53
CA PHE A 158 -16.80 -18.82 -1.59
C PHE A 158 -17.96 -17.90 -1.22
N MET A 159 -17.70 -16.64 -0.85
CA MET A 159 -18.75 -15.67 -0.51
C MET A 159 -19.65 -15.37 -1.71
N PHE A 160 -19.06 -15.30 -2.91
CA PHE A 160 -19.82 -15.04 -4.14
C PHE A 160 -20.70 -16.23 -4.55
N LYS A 161 -20.18 -17.46 -4.48
CA LYS A 161 -20.94 -18.68 -4.80
C LYS A 161 -22.10 -18.90 -3.84
N ASN A 162 -21.92 -18.59 -2.57
CA ASN A 162 -22.96 -18.70 -1.54
C ASN A 162 -23.97 -17.55 -1.58
N ARG A 163 -23.86 -16.62 -2.53
CA ARG A 163 -24.71 -15.43 -2.63
C ARG A 163 -24.68 -14.54 -1.36
N GLU A 164 -23.59 -14.58 -0.62
CA GLU A 164 -23.37 -13.67 0.49
C GLU A 164 -23.02 -12.27 -0.02
N VAL A 165 -22.44 -12.21 -1.23
CA VAL A 165 -22.10 -10.97 -1.94
C VAL A 165 -22.45 -11.11 -3.42
N GLY A 166 -22.87 -9.99 -4.03
CA GLY A 166 -23.20 -9.93 -5.44
C GLY A 166 -22.08 -9.36 -6.32
N GLU A 167 -21.12 -8.67 -5.71
CA GLU A 167 -20.00 -8.04 -6.41
C GLU A 167 -18.76 -8.11 -5.56
N VAL A 168 -17.60 -8.34 -6.19
CA VAL A 168 -16.30 -8.33 -5.52
C VAL A 168 -15.39 -7.31 -6.19
N ASN A 169 -14.84 -6.41 -5.38
CA ASN A 169 -13.98 -5.32 -5.81
C ASN A 169 -12.62 -5.38 -5.13
N LEU A 170 -11.55 -5.13 -5.89
CA LEU A 170 -10.20 -4.93 -5.41
C LEU A 170 -9.97 -3.43 -5.19
N VAL A 171 -9.55 -3.05 -3.98
CA VAL A 171 -9.20 -1.66 -3.64
C VAL A 171 -7.72 -1.60 -3.34
N PHE A 172 -6.96 -0.94 -4.20
CA PHE A 172 -5.50 -0.90 -4.10
C PHE A 172 -4.95 0.42 -4.62
N THR A 173 -3.67 0.67 -4.35
CA THR A 173 -2.98 1.83 -4.93
C THR A 173 -2.24 1.40 -6.17
N GLU A 174 -2.67 1.88 -7.33
CA GLU A 174 -1.98 1.70 -8.60
C GLU A 174 -0.69 2.53 -8.62
N PHE A 175 0.42 1.87 -8.94
CA PHE A 175 1.71 2.53 -9.11
C PHE A 175 1.85 3.01 -10.55
N ILE A 176 1.87 4.31 -10.75
CA ILE A 176 2.11 4.95 -12.07
C ILE A 176 3.57 5.40 -12.13
N SER A 177 4.02 6.11 -11.10
CA SER A 177 5.39 6.58 -10.96
C SER A 177 5.74 6.81 -9.49
N PRO A 178 7.02 7.01 -9.14
CA PRO A 178 7.41 7.33 -7.75
C PRO A 178 6.70 8.57 -7.18
N ILE A 179 6.29 9.49 -8.04
CA ILE A 179 5.60 10.75 -7.65
C ILE A 179 4.08 10.60 -7.73
N LYS A 180 3.59 9.77 -8.66
CA LYS A 180 2.15 9.63 -8.94
C LYS A 180 1.67 8.22 -8.60
N GLN A 181 0.79 8.13 -7.62
CA GLN A 181 0.15 6.91 -7.14
C GLN A 181 -1.33 7.22 -6.95
N GLU A 182 -2.20 6.36 -7.44
CA GLU A 182 -3.64 6.59 -7.43
C GLU A 182 -4.36 5.40 -6.80
N VAL A 183 -5.38 5.67 -5.98
CA VAL A 183 -6.25 4.61 -5.46
C VAL A 183 -7.18 4.17 -6.57
N LYS A 184 -7.21 2.87 -6.82
CA LYS A 184 -8.05 2.25 -7.84
C LYS A 184 -8.99 1.24 -7.21
N ILE A 185 -10.22 1.24 -7.68
CA ILE A 185 -11.21 0.23 -7.36
C ILE A 185 -11.53 -0.51 -8.65
N GLU A 186 -11.21 -1.78 -8.66
CA GLU A 186 -11.34 -2.61 -9.84
C GLU A 186 -12.21 -3.82 -9.53
N LYS A 187 -13.28 -3.99 -10.31
CA LYS A 187 -14.18 -5.12 -10.16
C LYS A 187 -13.46 -6.42 -10.50
N LEU A 188 -13.52 -7.39 -9.58
CA LEU A 188 -12.98 -8.72 -9.78
C LEU A 188 -14.03 -9.62 -10.46
N PHE A 189 -15.23 -9.63 -9.94
CA PHE A 189 -16.40 -10.27 -10.53
C PHE A 189 -17.70 -9.67 -10.02
N PRO A 190 -18.82 -9.78 -10.79
CA PRO A 190 -18.92 -10.46 -12.07
C PRO A 190 -18.12 -9.76 -13.17
N LEU A 191 -17.66 -10.54 -14.13
CA LEU A 191 -16.97 -10.03 -15.32
C LEU A 191 -17.98 -9.49 -16.32
N GLU A 192 -17.65 -8.37 -16.97
CA GLU A 192 -18.46 -7.81 -18.04
C GLU A 192 -18.04 -8.43 -19.37
N ILE A 193 -19.01 -8.98 -20.11
CA ILE A 193 -18.79 -9.58 -21.41
C ILE A 193 -18.90 -8.46 -22.45
N ASN A 194 -17.79 -8.11 -23.10
CA ASN A 194 -17.80 -7.25 -24.28
C ASN A 194 -17.57 -8.12 -25.51
N SER A 195 -18.61 -8.33 -26.31
CA SER A 195 -18.62 -9.24 -27.47
C SER A 195 -18.25 -8.54 -28.79
N GLU A 196 -17.04 -7.94 -28.88
CA GLU A 196 -16.70 -7.18 -30.09
C GLU A 196 -15.87 -7.90 -31.17
N SER A 197 -15.37 -9.11 -30.97
CA SER A 197 -14.68 -9.84 -32.06
C SER A 197 -14.67 -11.34 -31.84
N SER A 198 -15.23 -12.09 -32.81
CA SER A 198 -15.10 -13.55 -32.85
C SER A 198 -13.93 -13.93 -33.77
N ASN A 199 -12.79 -14.23 -33.19
CA ASN A 199 -11.79 -15.04 -33.88
C ASN A 199 -12.18 -16.52 -33.72
N GLU A 200 -12.21 -17.27 -34.79
CA GLU A 200 -12.45 -18.73 -34.72
C GLU A 200 -11.18 -19.39 -34.19
N PHE A 201 -11.26 -19.92 -32.97
CA PHE A 201 -10.19 -20.70 -32.35
C PHE A 201 -10.56 -22.18 -32.31
N LEU A 202 -9.61 -23.06 -32.56
CA LEU A 202 -9.74 -24.47 -32.24
C LEU A 202 -9.48 -24.67 -30.76
N ILE A 203 -10.50 -25.07 -30.00
CA ILE A 203 -10.46 -25.23 -28.54
C ILE A 203 -10.56 -26.73 -28.20
N GLU A 204 -9.56 -27.25 -27.48
CA GLU A 204 -9.49 -28.62 -27.00
C GLU A 204 -9.22 -28.65 -25.49
N PRO A 205 -9.85 -29.57 -24.70
CA PRO A 205 -10.81 -30.59 -25.11
C PRO A 205 -12.24 -30.05 -25.26
N SER A 206 -12.64 -29.01 -24.51
CA SER A 206 -13.93 -28.33 -24.58
C SER A 206 -13.83 -26.86 -24.20
N LEU A 207 -14.69 -26.02 -24.75
CA LEU A 207 -14.76 -24.59 -24.43
C LEU A 207 -14.97 -24.34 -22.92
N GLU A 208 -15.83 -25.14 -22.30
CA GLU A 208 -16.19 -24.98 -20.88
C GLU A 208 -15.00 -25.26 -19.93
N GLU A 209 -14.26 -26.33 -20.15
CA GLU A 209 -13.09 -26.70 -19.36
C GLU A 209 -11.96 -25.70 -19.52
N VAL A 210 -11.68 -25.26 -20.75
CA VAL A 210 -10.65 -24.28 -21.05
C VAL A 210 -11.02 -22.92 -20.47
N LEU A 211 -12.27 -22.48 -20.61
CA LEU A 211 -12.76 -21.22 -20.04
C LEU A 211 -12.67 -21.23 -18.50
N SER A 212 -13.15 -22.31 -17.86
CA SER A 212 -13.10 -22.43 -16.39
C SER A 212 -11.67 -22.32 -15.86
N SER A 213 -10.72 -23.04 -16.48
CA SER A 213 -9.32 -23.02 -16.12
C SER A 213 -8.67 -21.67 -16.39
N SER A 214 -8.96 -21.05 -17.53
CA SER A 214 -8.43 -19.74 -17.92
C SER A 214 -8.93 -18.62 -17.01
N LEU A 215 -10.23 -18.65 -16.64
CA LEU A 215 -10.83 -17.71 -15.69
C LEU A 215 -10.18 -17.82 -14.30
N ASP A 216 -9.94 -19.03 -13.81
CA ASP A 216 -9.30 -19.27 -12.52
C ASP A 216 -7.88 -18.68 -12.48
N ILE A 217 -7.11 -18.86 -13.57
CA ILE A 217 -5.77 -18.28 -13.71
C ILE A 217 -5.83 -16.76 -13.80
N TYR A 218 -6.70 -16.23 -14.66
CA TYR A 218 -6.86 -14.78 -14.88
C TYR A 218 -7.24 -14.03 -13.60
N LEU A 219 -8.24 -14.52 -12.86
CA LEU A 219 -8.72 -13.88 -11.63
C LEU A 219 -7.65 -13.90 -10.54
N LYS A 220 -6.90 -14.99 -10.40
CA LYS A 220 -5.74 -15.06 -9.49
C LYS A 220 -4.63 -14.10 -9.91
N CYS A 221 -4.37 -14.01 -11.22
CA CYS A 221 -3.38 -13.07 -11.75
C CYS A 221 -3.80 -11.62 -11.49
N LYS A 222 -5.08 -11.28 -11.63
CA LYS A 222 -5.66 -9.97 -11.33
C LYS A 222 -5.49 -9.58 -9.86
N ILE A 223 -5.74 -10.50 -8.93
CA ILE A 223 -5.49 -10.28 -7.50
C ILE A 223 -4.00 -10.05 -7.25
N ARG A 224 -3.12 -10.90 -7.82
CA ARG A 224 -1.67 -10.76 -7.66
C ARG A 224 -1.16 -9.42 -8.19
N ARG A 225 -1.66 -8.99 -9.35
CA ARG A 225 -1.38 -7.69 -9.94
C ARG A 225 -1.73 -6.55 -8.98
N ALA A 226 -2.92 -6.55 -8.41
CA ALA A 226 -3.34 -5.53 -7.44
C ALA A 226 -2.46 -5.54 -6.18
N MET A 227 -2.09 -6.72 -5.66
CA MET A 227 -1.17 -6.85 -4.53
C MET A 227 0.22 -6.30 -4.86
N LEU A 228 0.77 -6.56 -6.04
CA LEU A 228 2.08 -6.06 -6.46
C LEU A 228 2.06 -4.56 -6.65
N HIS A 229 1.05 -3.98 -7.29
CA HIS A 229 0.87 -2.53 -7.40
C HIS A 229 0.83 -1.87 -6.02
N SER A 230 0.07 -2.43 -5.09
CA SER A 230 -0.02 -1.96 -3.72
C SER A 230 1.33 -2.02 -3.01
N LYS A 231 2.08 -3.11 -3.14
CA LYS A 231 3.42 -3.26 -2.54
C LYS A 231 4.46 -2.31 -3.14
N VAL A 232 4.45 -2.09 -4.46
CA VAL A 232 5.33 -1.10 -5.11
C VAL A 232 5.01 0.30 -4.61
N SER A 233 3.73 0.66 -4.54
CA SER A 233 3.25 1.96 -4.04
C SER A 233 3.59 2.16 -2.56
N GLU A 234 3.42 1.13 -1.73
CA GLU A 234 3.81 1.12 -0.31
C GLU A 234 5.30 1.43 -0.13
N GLN A 235 6.19 0.73 -0.85
CA GLN A 235 7.63 0.93 -0.74
C GLN A 235 8.08 2.28 -1.31
N SER A 236 7.44 2.76 -2.38
CA SER A 236 7.67 4.09 -2.95
C SER A 236 7.27 5.20 -1.98
N ALA A 237 6.08 5.11 -1.38
CA ALA A 237 5.62 6.06 -0.37
C ALA A 237 6.52 6.05 0.87
N ARG A 238 6.98 4.88 1.31
CA ARG A 238 7.92 4.75 2.43
C ARG A 238 9.27 5.38 2.11
N MET A 239 9.82 5.14 0.92
CA MET A 239 11.06 5.74 0.46
C MET A 239 10.98 7.27 0.53
N THR A 240 9.94 7.86 -0.03
CA THR A 240 9.72 9.32 -0.04
C THR A 240 9.54 9.89 1.37
N ALA A 241 8.74 9.21 2.21
CA ALA A 241 8.52 9.64 3.60
C ALA A 241 9.82 9.60 4.43
N MET A 242 10.66 8.58 4.24
CA MET A 242 11.94 8.45 4.94
C MET A 242 12.98 9.45 4.44
N ASP A 243 12.97 9.79 3.15
CA ASP A 243 13.83 10.83 2.59
C ASP A 243 13.47 12.20 3.19
N SER A 244 12.19 12.56 3.17
CA SER A 244 11.70 13.80 3.79
C SER A 244 12.03 13.88 5.29
N ALA A 245 11.86 12.78 6.02
CA ALA A 245 12.20 12.71 7.43
C ALA A 245 13.71 12.89 7.68
N THR A 246 14.55 12.35 6.78
CA THR A 246 16.01 12.50 6.84
C THR A 246 16.43 13.94 6.58
N GLN A 247 15.82 14.62 5.60
CA GLN A 247 16.05 16.03 5.31
C GLN A 247 15.64 16.92 6.48
N ASN A 248 14.43 16.71 7.03
CA ASN A 248 13.96 17.43 8.20
C ASN A 248 14.90 17.26 9.42
N ALA A 249 15.40 16.04 9.64
CA ALA A 249 16.37 15.79 10.69
C ALA A 249 17.69 16.56 10.48
N ASN A 250 18.17 16.69 9.23
CA ASN A 250 19.35 17.49 8.90
C ASN A 250 19.13 18.99 9.25
N ASP A 251 17.96 19.53 8.92
CA ASP A 251 17.67 20.94 9.18
C ASP A 251 17.54 21.23 10.70
N ILE A 252 16.91 20.32 11.43
CA ILE A 252 16.87 20.39 12.91
C ILE A 252 18.29 20.34 13.49
N LEU A 253 19.17 19.46 12.98
CA LEU A 253 20.57 19.37 13.44
C LEU A 253 21.35 20.66 13.16
N LYS A 254 21.19 21.28 11.99
CA LYS A 254 21.80 22.57 11.69
C LYS A 254 21.37 23.64 12.70
N ALA A 255 20.06 23.76 12.96
CA ALA A 255 19.51 24.72 13.90
C ALA A 255 20.01 24.48 15.34
N LEU A 256 20.04 23.20 15.76
CA LEU A 256 20.52 22.82 17.10
C LEU A 256 22.04 23.11 17.29
N ASN A 257 22.85 22.85 16.26
CA ASN A 257 24.29 23.11 16.30
C ASN A 257 24.58 24.63 16.38
N LEU A 258 23.84 25.46 15.64
CA LEU A 258 23.93 26.91 15.75
C LEU A 258 23.58 27.39 17.16
N LYS A 259 22.48 26.88 17.73
CA LYS A 259 22.06 27.20 19.09
C LYS A 259 23.07 26.73 20.12
N TYR A 260 23.63 25.54 19.97
CA TYR A 260 24.69 25.01 20.84
C TYR A 260 25.92 25.91 20.85
N ASN A 261 26.42 26.29 19.67
CA ASN A 261 27.59 27.15 19.54
C ASN A 261 27.34 28.52 20.15
N ARG A 262 26.19 29.14 19.96
CA ARG A 262 25.82 30.42 20.55
C ARG A 262 25.80 30.38 22.07
N ILE A 263 25.19 29.35 22.65
CA ILE A 263 25.17 29.20 24.11
C ILE A 263 26.58 28.93 24.66
N ARG A 264 27.35 28.06 23.98
CA ARG A 264 28.74 27.79 24.37
C ARG A 264 29.60 29.06 24.38
N GLN A 265 29.52 29.88 23.32
CA GLN A 265 30.24 31.14 23.23
C GLN A 265 29.80 32.11 24.35
N GLY A 266 28.51 32.22 24.62
CA GLY A 266 28.00 33.05 25.72
C GLY A 266 28.53 32.62 27.10
N MET A 267 28.58 31.28 27.34
CA MET A 267 29.17 30.76 28.60
C MET A 267 30.64 31.06 28.72
N ILE A 268 31.43 30.86 27.67
CA ILE A 268 32.87 31.17 27.66
C ILE A 268 33.08 32.67 27.94
N THR A 269 32.31 33.53 27.29
CA THR A 269 32.39 34.98 27.51
C THR A 269 32.04 35.33 28.97
N GLN A 270 31.02 34.72 29.54
CA GLN A 270 30.62 34.92 30.92
C GLN A 270 31.71 34.46 31.89
N GLU A 271 32.29 33.27 31.71
CA GLU A 271 33.36 32.73 32.52
C GLU A 271 34.60 33.64 32.48
N ILE A 272 35.01 34.13 31.30
CA ILE A 272 36.10 35.10 31.15
C ILE A 272 35.79 36.40 31.92
N SER A 273 34.56 36.93 31.76
CA SER A 273 34.17 38.17 32.45
C SER A 273 34.16 38.02 33.98
N GLU A 274 33.71 36.86 34.47
CA GLU A 274 33.74 36.55 35.92
C GLU A 274 35.17 36.45 36.47
N ILE A 275 36.10 35.82 35.72
CA ILE A 275 37.51 35.72 36.10
C ILE A 275 38.17 37.09 36.12
N VAL A 276 37.98 37.90 35.06
CA VAL A 276 38.57 39.26 34.97
C VAL A 276 38.01 40.18 36.08
N GLY A 277 36.68 40.17 36.27
CA GLY A 277 36.02 40.95 37.31
C GLY A 277 36.48 40.54 38.73
N GLY A 278 36.68 39.24 38.97
CA GLY A 278 37.21 38.72 40.22
C GLY A 278 38.67 39.13 40.47
N ALA A 279 39.51 39.16 39.43
CA ALA A 279 40.90 39.60 39.53
C ALA A 279 41.03 41.13 39.79
N GLU A 280 40.13 41.94 39.21
CA GLU A 280 40.08 43.39 39.48
C GLU A 280 39.58 43.71 40.89
N ALA A 281 38.65 42.94 41.43
CA ALA A 281 38.12 43.12 42.79
C ALA A 281 39.12 42.75 43.91
N GLN A 282 40.17 42.01 43.55
CA GLN A 282 41.27 41.65 44.50
C GLN A 282 42.48 42.62 44.52
N LYS A 283 42.46 43.60 43.62
CA LYS A 283 43.42 44.73 43.66
C LYS A 283 42.84 45.87 44.44
#